data_89963773346e94743ce1d75e49764bba
#
_entry.id   89963773346e94743ce1d75e49764bba
#
_cell.length_a   1.000
_cell.length_b   1.000
_cell.length_c   1.000
_cell.angle_alpha   90.00
_cell.angle_beta   90.00
_cell.angle_gamma   90.00
#
_symmetry.space_group_name_H-M   'P 1'
#
loop_
_entity.id
_entity.type
_entity.pdbx_description
1 polymer ?
#
loop_
_entity_poly.entity_id
_entity_poly.type
_entity_poly.pdbx_seq_one_letter_code
_entity_poly.pdbx_strand_id
1 'polypeptide(L)'
;MSNFLGIEIGGTKLQLLLADENLQIIKRFRFNVDHNAGAGGIRKDIEDTLLKIKDVDIQAVGVGFGGPIGRSTGKIITSYHVKGWSDFALKEWLEQISGTDVVIDNDANVAALGEAHSGAGKNFKNVFYVTLGSGVGSGLVTDGEIYHGAEPGETEFGHVRLDKIGNTVQSTCSGWAVDEKIRKAIKDFPKSTLASLTKGMLQHEATRLGKALQENDPLAQNILETTTDDLAFGLSHAIHLLHPHIVVLGGGLSLVGEPLRKAVETKVKKYLMDAFQPGPAIELSSLKEDAVTMGAVILAKISNF
;
A
#
# COMPACT_ATOMS: atom_id res chain seq x y z
N MET A 1 11.29 -27.06 10.08
CA MET A 1 10.28 -26.12 9.55
C MET A 1 11.02 -24.93 9.03
N SER A 2 10.85 -24.63 7.76
CA SER A 2 11.47 -23.48 7.14
C SER A 2 10.75 -22.20 7.57
N ASN A 3 11.50 -21.19 7.99
CA ASN A 3 10.93 -19.91 8.38
C ASN A 3 11.40 -18.81 7.42
N PHE A 4 10.55 -17.82 7.23
CA PHE A 4 10.81 -16.66 6.36
C PHE A 4 10.55 -15.38 7.12
N LEU A 5 11.36 -14.37 6.87
CA LEU A 5 11.21 -13.05 7.48
C LEU A 5 10.74 -12.05 6.42
N GLY A 6 9.61 -11.42 6.68
CA GLY A 6 9.13 -10.29 5.88
C GLY A 6 9.38 -8.97 6.60
N ILE A 7 9.92 -7.98 5.90
CA ILE A 7 10.21 -6.65 6.43
C ILE A 7 9.46 -5.60 5.61
N GLU A 8 8.71 -4.73 6.28
CA GLU A 8 8.14 -3.52 5.70
C GLU A 8 8.91 -2.31 6.20
N ILE A 9 9.53 -1.55 5.28
CA ILE A 9 10.22 -0.29 5.58
C ILE A 9 9.41 0.85 4.97
N GLY A 10 8.53 1.44 5.76
CA GLY A 10 7.70 2.58 5.35
C GLY A 10 8.19 3.92 5.88
N GLY A 11 7.47 4.98 5.51
CA GLY A 11 7.78 6.34 5.98
C GLY A 11 7.37 6.62 7.42
N THR A 12 6.41 5.87 7.97
CA THR A 12 5.86 6.10 9.32
C THR A 12 6.01 4.90 10.23
N LYS A 13 6.16 3.71 9.66
CA LYS A 13 6.27 2.45 10.40
C LYS A 13 7.33 1.53 9.80
N LEU A 14 7.96 0.76 10.68
CA LEU A 14 8.74 -0.41 10.36
C LEU A 14 8.04 -1.63 10.94
N GLN A 15 7.86 -2.67 10.15
CA GLN A 15 7.30 -3.94 10.63
C GLN A 15 8.16 -5.11 10.19
N LEU A 16 8.31 -6.09 11.06
CA LEU A 16 8.93 -7.37 10.75
C LEU A 16 7.97 -8.50 11.11
N LEU A 17 7.82 -9.47 10.23
CA LEU A 17 6.92 -10.61 10.36
C LEU A 17 7.71 -11.89 10.12
N LEU A 18 7.83 -12.72 11.13
CA LEU A 18 8.37 -14.07 11.03
C LEU A 18 7.21 -15.03 10.81
N ALA A 19 7.27 -15.85 9.76
CA ALA A 19 6.28 -16.88 9.47
C ALA A 19 6.94 -18.20 9.05
N ASP A 20 6.21 -19.30 9.19
CA ASP A 20 6.63 -20.61 8.70
C ASP A 20 6.32 -20.83 7.20
N GLU A 21 6.70 -21.97 6.69
CA GLU A 21 6.48 -22.40 5.31
C GLU A 21 4.98 -22.46 4.89
N ASN A 22 4.07 -22.53 5.85
CA ASN A 22 2.62 -22.50 5.64
C ASN A 22 2.03 -21.09 5.79
N LEU A 23 2.89 -20.06 5.89
CA LEU A 23 2.53 -18.66 6.10
C LEU A 23 1.83 -18.42 7.46
N GLN A 24 2.02 -19.32 8.43
CA GLN A 24 1.54 -19.13 9.78
C GLN A 24 2.47 -18.18 10.53
N ILE A 25 1.89 -17.13 11.08
CA ILE A 25 2.65 -16.07 11.75
C ILE A 25 3.18 -16.57 13.07
N ILE A 26 4.51 -16.58 13.23
CA ILE A 26 5.20 -16.98 14.46
C ILE A 26 5.42 -15.76 15.36
N LYS A 27 5.88 -14.65 14.78
CA LYS A 27 6.19 -13.44 15.57
C LYS A 27 6.05 -12.15 14.76
N ARG A 28 5.66 -11.08 15.43
CA ARG A 28 5.56 -9.74 14.87
C ARG A 28 6.35 -8.74 15.69
N PHE A 29 6.99 -7.81 14.98
CA PHE A 29 7.63 -6.64 15.57
C PHE A 29 7.14 -5.40 14.84
N ARG A 30 6.81 -4.35 15.59
CA ARG A 30 6.31 -3.08 15.04
C ARG A 30 6.98 -1.92 15.72
N PHE A 31 7.42 -0.96 14.94
CA PHE A 31 8.09 0.26 15.39
C PHE A 31 7.51 1.46 14.66
N ASN A 32 7.40 2.58 15.37
CA ASN A 32 7.15 3.86 14.74
C ASN A 32 8.48 4.45 14.26
N VAL A 33 8.50 4.98 13.05
CA VAL A 33 9.71 5.59 12.48
C VAL A 33 9.98 6.93 13.18
N ASP A 34 11.15 7.05 13.79
CA ASP A 34 11.67 8.34 14.26
C ASP A 34 12.36 9.05 13.08
N HIS A 35 11.70 10.07 12.55
CA HIS A 35 12.25 10.87 11.44
C HIS A 35 13.55 11.60 11.78
N ASN A 36 13.81 11.87 13.07
CA ASN A 36 15.07 12.51 13.50
C ASN A 36 16.24 11.52 13.44
N ALA A 37 15.99 10.25 13.76
CA ALA A 37 16.99 9.18 13.65
C ALA A 37 17.20 8.72 12.19
N GLY A 38 16.23 8.98 11.31
CA GLY A 38 16.30 8.65 9.89
C GLY A 38 16.50 7.16 9.61
N ALA A 39 17.16 6.84 8.50
CA ALA A 39 17.46 5.46 8.10
C ALA A 39 18.34 4.72 9.12
N GLY A 40 19.19 5.45 9.86
CA GLY A 40 20.04 4.87 10.92
C GLY A 40 19.22 4.25 12.04
N GLY A 41 18.15 4.92 12.49
CA GLY A 41 17.24 4.39 13.49
C GLY A 41 16.53 3.11 13.02
N ILE A 42 16.02 3.13 11.79
CA ILE A 42 15.35 1.95 11.18
C ILE A 42 16.32 0.77 11.09
N ARG A 43 17.54 0.99 10.62
CA ARG A 43 18.56 -0.06 10.55
C ARG A 43 18.86 -0.66 11.92
N LYS A 44 19.00 0.20 12.94
CA LYS A 44 19.22 -0.26 14.30
C LYS A 44 18.08 -1.13 14.82
N ASP A 45 16.83 -0.74 14.59
CA ASP A 45 15.66 -1.52 15.01
C ASP A 45 15.60 -2.89 14.30
N ILE A 46 16.04 -2.97 13.03
CA ILE A 46 16.18 -4.23 12.29
C ILE A 46 17.27 -5.11 12.91
N GLU A 47 18.47 -4.57 13.14
CA GLU A 47 19.58 -5.28 13.78
C GLU A 47 19.18 -5.84 15.16
N ASP A 48 18.60 -4.98 16.01
CA ASP A 48 18.13 -5.37 17.36
C ASP A 48 17.03 -6.45 17.29
N THR A 49 16.24 -6.46 16.22
CA THR A 49 15.20 -7.49 16.00
C THR A 49 15.82 -8.81 15.56
N LEU A 50 16.76 -8.80 14.62
CA LEU A 50 17.47 -10.01 14.19
C LEU A 50 18.20 -10.66 15.37
N LEU A 51 18.82 -9.90 16.27
CA LEU A 51 19.43 -10.42 17.49
C LEU A 51 18.42 -11.14 18.39
N LYS A 52 17.16 -10.68 18.44
CA LYS A 52 16.10 -11.32 19.25
C LYS A 52 15.58 -12.64 18.65
N ILE A 53 15.86 -12.90 17.39
CA ILE A 53 15.44 -14.12 16.67
C ILE A 53 16.64 -14.89 16.11
N LYS A 54 17.85 -14.65 16.61
CA LYS A 54 19.09 -15.27 16.14
C LYS A 54 19.11 -16.81 16.20
N ASP A 55 18.30 -17.40 17.10
CA ASP A 55 18.19 -18.85 17.25
C ASP A 55 17.12 -19.47 16.33
N VAL A 56 16.48 -18.67 15.47
CA VAL A 56 15.52 -19.13 14.47
C VAL A 56 16.23 -19.32 13.16
N ASP A 57 16.08 -20.50 12.55
CA ASP A 57 16.58 -20.80 11.21
C ASP A 57 15.71 -20.08 10.16
N ILE A 58 16.22 -18.97 9.62
CA ILE A 58 15.55 -18.16 8.59
C ILE A 58 16.14 -18.54 7.23
N GLN A 59 15.31 -19.02 6.32
CA GLN A 59 15.74 -19.47 4.99
C GLN A 59 15.97 -18.31 4.01
N ALA A 60 15.12 -17.27 4.10
CA ALA A 60 15.27 -16.06 3.29
C ALA A 60 14.55 -14.87 3.94
N VAL A 61 14.93 -13.65 3.55
CA VAL A 61 14.32 -12.39 3.95
C VAL A 61 13.72 -11.71 2.72
N GLY A 62 12.46 -11.33 2.82
CA GLY A 62 11.79 -10.46 1.83
C GLY A 62 11.60 -9.06 2.40
N VAL A 63 11.67 -8.05 1.55
CA VAL A 63 11.53 -6.66 1.94
C VAL A 63 10.57 -5.91 1.02
N GLY A 64 9.60 -5.21 1.60
CA GLY A 64 8.82 -4.17 0.94
C GLY A 64 9.32 -2.80 1.37
N PHE A 65 9.86 -2.02 0.43
CA PHE A 65 10.39 -0.69 0.70
C PHE A 65 9.50 0.41 0.10
N GLY A 66 9.12 1.39 0.94
CA GLY A 66 8.31 2.54 0.53
C GLY A 66 9.10 3.59 -0.23
N GLY A 67 9.38 3.34 -1.49
CA GLY A 67 10.09 4.24 -2.39
C GLY A 67 10.70 3.51 -3.59
N PRO A 68 11.30 4.26 -4.54
CA PRO A 68 11.92 3.66 -5.71
C PRO A 68 13.17 2.88 -5.35
N ILE A 69 13.27 1.69 -5.90
CA ILE A 69 14.40 0.76 -5.74
C ILE A 69 14.99 0.36 -7.10
N GLY A 70 16.29 0.09 -7.13
CA GLY A 70 16.93 -0.61 -8.24
C GLY A 70 16.86 -2.11 -7.97
N ARG A 71 15.89 -2.79 -8.55
CA ARG A 71 15.67 -4.23 -8.32
C ARG A 71 16.88 -5.07 -8.68
N SER A 72 17.49 -4.78 -9.84
CA SER A 72 18.69 -5.46 -10.32
C SER A 72 19.90 -5.27 -9.40
N THR A 73 19.97 -4.16 -8.66
CA THR A 73 21.12 -3.83 -7.78
C THR A 73 20.83 -4.04 -6.29
N GLY A 74 19.56 -4.17 -5.90
CA GLY A 74 19.16 -4.23 -4.49
C GLY A 74 19.41 -2.92 -3.71
N LYS A 75 19.57 -1.79 -4.42
CA LYS A 75 19.82 -0.47 -3.83
C LYS A 75 18.55 0.36 -3.76
N ILE A 76 18.47 1.17 -2.70
CA ILE A 76 17.45 2.21 -2.62
C ILE A 76 17.90 3.40 -3.46
N ILE A 77 17.10 3.78 -4.46
CA ILE A 77 17.40 4.94 -5.29
C ILE A 77 17.24 6.22 -4.46
N THR A 78 16.09 6.37 -3.81
CA THR A 78 15.81 7.49 -2.91
C THR A 78 14.66 7.14 -1.96
N SER A 79 14.49 7.96 -0.90
CA SER A 79 13.29 7.93 -0.06
C SER A 79 12.77 9.35 0.11
N TYR A 80 11.48 9.53 -0.15
CA TYR A 80 10.82 10.83 0.00
C TYR A 80 10.39 11.11 1.45
N HIS A 81 10.38 10.09 2.30
CA HIS A 81 9.85 10.17 3.66
C HIS A 81 10.92 10.13 4.74
N VAL A 82 12.01 9.40 4.52
CA VAL A 82 13.05 9.17 5.53
C VAL A 82 14.43 9.43 4.94
N LYS A 83 15.18 10.33 5.58
CA LYS A 83 16.56 10.69 5.15
C LYS A 83 17.54 9.54 5.39
N GLY A 84 18.56 9.45 4.53
CA GLY A 84 19.69 8.53 4.72
C GLY A 84 19.55 7.18 4.01
N TRP A 85 18.60 7.06 3.07
CA TRP A 85 18.44 5.88 2.24
C TRP A 85 19.02 6.01 0.83
N SER A 86 19.31 7.22 0.33
CA SER A 86 19.79 7.40 -1.06
C SER A 86 21.04 6.58 -1.34
N ASP A 87 21.04 5.81 -2.44
CA ASP A 87 22.10 4.92 -2.90
C ASP A 87 22.54 3.84 -1.89
N PHE A 88 21.72 3.58 -0.86
CA PHE A 88 22.02 2.58 0.14
C PHE A 88 21.84 1.16 -0.41
N ALA A 89 22.87 0.31 -0.28
CA ALA A 89 22.87 -1.10 -0.69
C ALA A 89 22.09 -1.95 0.35
N LEU A 90 20.76 -1.81 0.36
CA LEU A 90 19.89 -2.42 1.39
C LEU A 90 19.96 -3.96 1.33
N LYS A 91 19.96 -4.54 0.14
CA LYS A 91 20.07 -6.00 -0.04
C LYS A 91 21.35 -6.52 0.58
N GLU A 92 22.50 -6.02 0.14
CA GLU A 92 23.81 -6.45 0.62
C GLU A 92 23.97 -6.29 2.13
N TRP A 93 23.52 -5.15 2.68
CA TRP A 93 23.54 -4.91 4.11
C TRP A 93 22.71 -5.93 4.89
N LEU A 94 21.49 -6.23 4.42
CA LEU A 94 20.61 -7.20 5.08
C LEU A 94 21.19 -8.62 4.97
N GLU A 95 21.77 -9.01 3.83
CA GLU A 95 22.45 -10.31 3.65
C GLU A 95 23.60 -10.45 4.64
N GLN A 96 24.40 -9.41 4.84
CA GLN A 96 25.52 -9.42 5.80
C GLN A 96 25.07 -9.62 7.25
N ILE A 97 23.96 -8.97 7.67
CA ILE A 97 23.50 -9.05 9.06
C ILE A 97 22.57 -10.21 9.35
N SER A 98 21.86 -10.74 8.34
CA SER A 98 20.96 -11.89 8.49
C SER A 98 21.63 -13.22 8.23
N GLY A 99 22.70 -13.21 7.41
CA GLY A 99 23.40 -14.43 6.99
C GLY A 99 22.64 -15.29 5.99
N THR A 100 21.60 -14.73 5.33
CA THR A 100 20.74 -15.45 4.39
C THR A 100 20.36 -14.58 3.18
N ASP A 101 19.82 -15.19 2.14
CA ASP A 101 19.40 -14.51 0.92
C ASP A 101 18.31 -13.49 1.18
N VAL A 102 18.42 -12.33 0.50
CA VAL A 102 17.48 -11.20 0.63
C VAL A 102 16.89 -10.82 -0.71
N VAL A 103 15.59 -10.66 -0.77
CA VAL A 103 14.86 -10.14 -1.95
C VAL A 103 14.12 -8.87 -1.57
N ILE A 104 14.25 -7.83 -2.40
CA ILE A 104 13.66 -6.52 -2.14
C ILE A 104 12.75 -6.14 -3.29
N ASP A 105 11.57 -5.61 -2.96
CA ASP A 105 10.69 -4.98 -3.94
C ASP A 105 10.01 -3.73 -3.35
N ASN A 106 9.32 -2.98 -4.19
CA ASN A 106 8.51 -1.84 -3.76
C ASN A 106 7.36 -2.30 -2.86
N ASP A 107 7.01 -1.51 -1.85
CA ASP A 107 6.00 -1.86 -0.85
C ASP A 107 4.60 -2.14 -1.44
N ALA A 108 4.18 -1.38 -2.47
CA ALA A 108 2.89 -1.61 -3.12
C ALA A 108 2.88 -2.90 -3.96
N ASN A 109 3.99 -3.24 -4.62
CA ASN A 109 4.16 -4.51 -5.31
C ASN A 109 4.10 -5.69 -4.33
N VAL A 110 4.82 -5.55 -3.22
CA VAL A 110 4.84 -6.58 -2.17
C VAL A 110 3.46 -6.74 -1.52
N ALA A 111 2.74 -5.63 -1.27
CA ALA A 111 1.36 -5.69 -0.79
C ALA A 111 0.42 -6.39 -1.80
N ALA A 112 0.58 -6.12 -3.09
CA ALA A 112 -0.17 -6.79 -4.15
C ALA A 112 0.07 -8.31 -4.12
N LEU A 113 1.34 -8.73 -3.94
CA LEU A 113 1.72 -10.14 -3.82
C LEU A 113 1.06 -10.78 -2.59
N GLY A 114 1.08 -10.08 -1.44
CA GLY A 114 0.41 -10.52 -0.22
C GLY A 114 -1.08 -10.78 -0.43
N GLU A 115 -1.78 -9.81 -1.01
CA GLU A 115 -3.21 -9.92 -1.30
C GLU A 115 -3.53 -11.00 -2.35
N ALA A 116 -2.68 -11.19 -3.35
CA ALA A 116 -2.86 -12.21 -4.37
C ALA A 116 -2.71 -13.63 -3.82
N HIS A 117 -1.81 -13.87 -2.87
CA HIS A 117 -1.54 -15.21 -2.33
C HIS A 117 -2.35 -15.54 -1.08
N SER A 118 -2.60 -14.55 -0.21
CA SER A 118 -3.17 -14.78 1.12
C SER A 118 -4.33 -13.86 1.48
N GLY A 119 -4.66 -12.91 0.61
CA GLY A 119 -5.67 -11.90 0.87
C GLY A 119 -6.89 -11.97 -0.04
N ALA A 120 -7.49 -10.80 -0.32
CA ALA A 120 -8.70 -10.65 -1.11
C ALA A 120 -8.50 -11.08 -2.58
N GLY A 121 -7.27 -11.02 -3.09
CA GLY A 121 -6.90 -11.46 -4.44
C GLY A 121 -6.68 -12.96 -4.59
N LYS A 122 -6.73 -13.73 -3.51
CA LYS A 122 -6.53 -15.18 -3.55
C LYS A 122 -7.53 -15.84 -4.50
N ASN A 123 -7.03 -16.73 -5.36
CA ASN A 123 -7.78 -17.40 -6.42
C ASN A 123 -8.07 -16.57 -7.69
N PHE A 124 -7.58 -15.34 -7.77
CA PHE A 124 -7.63 -14.56 -9.00
C PHE A 124 -6.28 -14.59 -9.70
N LYS A 125 -6.33 -14.73 -11.03
CA LYS A 125 -5.12 -14.79 -11.86
C LYS A 125 -4.40 -13.44 -11.97
N ASN A 126 -5.17 -12.37 -12.21
CA ASN A 126 -4.68 -11.00 -12.36
C ASN A 126 -5.27 -10.14 -11.23
N VAL A 127 -4.43 -9.71 -10.31
CA VAL A 127 -4.78 -8.91 -9.13
C VAL A 127 -4.13 -7.53 -9.25
N PHE A 128 -4.94 -6.49 -9.31
CA PHE A 128 -4.46 -5.11 -9.27
C PHE A 128 -4.71 -4.53 -7.87
N TYR A 129 -3.65 -4.29 -7.14
CA TYR A 129 -3.71 -3.69 -5.80
C TYR A 129 -3.48 -2.19 -5.87
N VAL A 130 -4.27 -1.42 -5.13
CA VAL A 130 -4.11 0.02 -4.99
C VAL A 130 -4.09 0.39 -3.51
N THR A 131 -3.00 0.99 -3.05
CA THR A 131 -2.92 1.53 -1.69
C THR A 131 -3.28 3.01 -1.69
N LEU A 132 -4.30 3.38 -0.90
CA LEU A 132 -4.78 4.75 -0.67
C LEU A 132 -4.27 5.21 0.70
N GLY A 133 -2.98 5.50 0.78
CA GLY A 133 -2.26 5.95 1.98
C GLY A 133 -2.01 7.45 1.98
N SER A 134 -0.85 7.90 2.48
CA SER A 134 -0.35 9.28 2.33
C SER A 134 -0.24 9.69 0.86
N GLY A 135 0.20 8.75 0.02
CA GLY A 135 0.13 8.81 -1.44
C GLY A 135 -0.81 7.75 -1.99
N VAL A 136 -0.69 7.48 -3.30
CA VAL A 136 -1.32 6.36 -3.99
C VAL A 136 -0.25 5.54 -4.69
N GLY A 137 -0.08 4.30 -4.24
CA GLY A 137 0.76 3.30 -4.91
C GLY A 137 -0.08 2.16 -5.47
N SER A 138 0.52 1.32 -6.28
CA SER A 138 -0.14 0.13 -6.84
C SER A 138 0.83 -0.98 -7.19
N GLY A 139 0.32 -2.18 -7.32
CA GLY A 139 1.04 -3.33 -7.82
C GLY A 139 0.12 -4.23 -8.63
N LEU A 140 0.66 -4.89 -9.63
CA LEU A 140 -0.03 -5.88 -10.45
C LEU A 140 0.61 -7.25 -10.23
N VAL A 141 -0.19 -8.23 -9.89
CA VAL A 141 0.22 -9.63 -9.82
C VAL A 141 -0.51 -10.40 -10.91
N THR A 142 0.26 -11.13 -11.71
CA THR A 142 -0.25 -11.98 -12.80
C THR A 142 0.29 -13.39 -12.62
N ASP A 143 -0.59 -14.38 -12.64
CA ASP A 143 -0.22 -15.79 -12.44
C ASP A 143 0.59 -16.05 -11.14
N GLY A 144 0.33 -15.25 -10.10
CA GLY A 144 1.00 -15.36 -8.79
C GLY A 144 2.32 -14.63 -8.69
N GLU A 145 2.79 -13.96 -9.74
CA GLU A 145 4.04 -13.21 -9.80
C GLU A 145 3.81 -11.71 -9.94
N ILE A 146 4.68 -10.89 -9.35
CA ILE A 146 4.63 -9.44 -9.53
C ILE A 146 4.97 -9.11 -10.99
N TYR A 147 4.08 -8.34 -11.64
CA TYR A 147 4.39 -7.78 -12.95
C TYR A 147 5.37 -6.61 -12.77
N HIS A 148 6.56 -6.79 -13.28
CA HIS A 148 7.57 -5.75 -13.36
C HIS A 148 7.66 -5.22 -14.79
N GLY A 149 7.48 -3.92 -14.94
CA GLY A 149 7.77 -3.22 -16.19
C GLY A 149 9.27 -3.01 -16.40
N ALA A 150 9.61 -2.07 -17.28
CA ALA A 150 10.99 -1.62 -17.41
C ALA A 150 11.41 -0.80 -16.18
N GLU A 151 12.65 -1.04 -15.69
CA GLU A 151 13.21 -0.19 -14.63
C GLU A 151 13.40 1.25 -15.11
N PRO A 152 13.23 2.26 -14.24
CA PRO A 152 12.95 2.19 -12.80
C PRO A 152 11.47 2.38 -12.50
N GLY A 153 10.62 1.51 -12.66
CA GLY A 153 9.23 1.73 -12.28
C GLY A 153 8.37 0.51 -12.48
N GLU A 154 7.23 0.59 -11.89
CA GLU A 154 6.19 -0.42 -11.94
C GLU A 154 4.86 0.22 -12.33
N THR A 155 3.78 -0.27 -11.77
CA THR A 155 2.44 0.26 -11.98
C THR A 155 2.23 1.56 -11.20
N GLU A 156 2.73 2.68 -11.69
CA GLU A 156 2.65 4.00 -11.04
C GLU A 156 1.25 4.63 -11.19
N PHE A 157 0.22 3.92 -10.72
CA PHE A 157 -1.18 4.34 -10.86
C PHE A 157 -1.48 5.69 -10.19
N GLY A 158 -0.80 6.01 -9.11
CA GLY A 158 -0.94 7.32 -8.45
C GLY A 158 -0.61 8.50 -9.36
N HIS A 159 0.24 8.30 -10.37
CA HIS A 159 0.66 9.31 -11.34
C HIS A 159 -0.20 9.36 -12.61
N VAL A 160 -1.20 8.46 -12.75
CA VAL A 160 -2.16 8.53 -13.85
C VAL A 160 -2.91 9.87 -13.79
N ARG A 161 -2.90 10.59 -14.90
CA ARG A 161 -3.56 11.89 -15.00
C ARG A 161 -5.06 11.72 -15.19
N LEU A 162 -5.83 12.50 -14.45
CA LEU A 162 -7.28 12.57 -14.57
C LEU A 162 -7.72 13.67 -15.53
N ASP A 163 -6.83 14.61 -15.84
CA ASP A 163 -7.07 15.70 -16.78
C ASP A 163 -5.76 16.25 -17.39
N LYS A 164 -5.91 17.23 -18.27
CA LYS A 164 -4.78 17.91 -18.95
C LYS A 164 -4.17 19.05 -18.11
N ILE A 165 -4.83 19.50 -17.05
CA ILE A 165 -4.35 20.59 -16.20
C ILE A 165 -3.45 20.12 -15.06
N GLY A 166 -3.32 18.79 -14.88
CA GLY A 166 -2.31 18.20 -14.01
C GLY A 166 -2.82 17.43 -12.82
N ASN A 167 -4.14 17.27 -12.65
CA ASN A 167 -4.67 16.41 -11.59
C ASN A 167 -4.29 14.97 -11.88
N THR A 168 -3.84 14.27 -10.83
CA THR A 168 -3.51 12.85 -10.86
C THR A 168 -4.36 12.10 -9.84
N VAL A 169 -4.41 10.78 -9.94
CA VAL A 169 -5.10 9.94 -8.96
C VAL A 169 -4.58 10.25 -7.55
N GLN A 170 -3.27 10.37 -7.36
CA GLN A 170 -2.71 10.68 -6.05
C GLN A 170 -3.12 12.07 -5.54
N SER A 171 -3.11 13.08 -6.39
CA SER A 171 -3.45 14.46 -5.98
C SER A 171 -4.91 14.65 -5.61
N THR A 172 -5.79 13.70 -5.98
CA THR A 172 -7.23 13.78 -5.69
C THR A 172 -7.74 12.66 -4.78
N CYS A 173 -7.07 11.49 -4.74
CA CYS A 173 -7.60 10.31 -4.06
C CYS A 173 -6.70 9.78 -2.92
N SER A 174 -5.50 10.34 -2.71
CA SER A 174 -4.68 9.95 -1.56
C SER A 174 -5.34 10.39 -0.24
N GLY A 175 -4.96 9.76 0.88
CA GLY A 175 -5.40 10.18 2.20
C GLY A 175 -5.07 11.66 2.48
N TRP A 176 -3.88 12.13 2.07
CA TRP A 176 -3.53 13.55 2.21
C TRP A 176 -4.37 14.47 1.33
N ALA A 177 -4.72 14.04 0.12
CA ALA A 177 -5.64 14.81 -0.72
C ALA A 177 -7.04 14.91 -0.10
N VAL A 178 -7.52 13.82 0.51
CA VAL A 178 -8.79 13.82 1.24
C VAL A 178 -8.72 14.68 2.49
N ASP A 179 -7.61 14.64 3.25
CA ASP A 179 -7.37 15.55 4.37
C ASP A 179 -7.49 17.02 3.93
N GLU A 180 -6.91 17.38 2.79
CA GLU A 180 -6.98 18.72 2.25
C GLU A 180 -8.40 19.10 1.81
N LYS A 181 -9.11 18.18 1.12
CA LYS A 181 -10.53 18.36 0.78
C LYS A 181 -11.37 18.66 2.03
N ILE A 182 -11.17 17.88 3.10
CA ILE A 182 -11.86 18.08 4.38
C ILE A 182 -11.53 19.44 4.97
N ARG A 183 -10.25 19.81 5.11
CA ARG A 183 -9.83 21.11 5.67
C ARG A 183 -10.39 22.30 4.92
N LYS A 184 -10.52 22.20 3.60
CA LYS A 184 -11.16 23.25 2.79
C LYS A 184 -12.66 23.30 3.04
N ALA A 185 -13.34 22.16 2.98
CA ALA A 185 -14.78 22.08 3.02
C ALA A 185 -15.38 22.46 4.40
N ILE A 186 -14.74 22.12 5.51
CA ILE A 186 -15.24 22.46 6.86
C ILE A 186 -15.27 23.96 7.14
N LYS A 187 -14.53 24.78 6.38
CA LYS A 187 -14.59 26.25 6.48
C LYS A 187 -15.96 26.77 6.06
N ASP A 188 -16.55 26.18 5.03
CA ASP A 188 -17.86 26.55 4.50
C ASP A 188 -18.97 25.84 5.25
N PHE A 189 -18.68 24.68 5.87
CA PHE A 189 -19.63 23.85 6.62
C PHE A 189 -19.19 23.63 8.07
N PRO A 190 -19.00 24.69 8.90
CA PRO A 190 -18.42 24.58 10.24
C PRO A 190 -19.33 23.85 11.26
N LYS A 191 -20.58 23.62 10.91
CA LYS A 191 -21.58 22.91 11.76
C LYS A 191 -21.73 21.43 11.37
N SER A 192 -21.00 20.95 10.36
CA SER A 192 -21.05 19.54 9.97
C SER A 192 -20.49 18.63 11.07
N THR A 193 -20.92 17.38 11.08
CA THR A 193 -20.37 16.34 11.95
C THR A 193 -18.88 16.18 11.69
N LEU A 194 -18.47 16.18 10.42
CA LEU A 194 -17.07 16.06 10.02
C LEU A 194 -16.22 17.21 10.58
N ALA A 195 -16.71 18.46 10.56
CA ALA A 195 -16.02 19.59 11.17
C ALA A 195 -15.83 19.40 12.69
N SER A 196 -16.84 18.87 13.37
CA SER A 196 -16.76 18.57 14.80
C SER A 196 -15.73 17.47 15.10
N LEU A 197 -15.73 16.38 14.31
CA LEU A 197 -14.83 15.24 14.49
C LEU A 197 -13.38 15.55 14.18
N THR A 198 -13.12 16.53 13.31
CA THR A 198 -11.77 16.95 12.91
C THR A 198 -11.24 18.17 13.63
N LYS A 199 -12.02 18.71 14.59
CA LYS A 199 -11.65 19.91 15.35
C LYS A 199 -10.28 19.75 16.04
N GLY A 200 -9.35 20.65 15.73
CA GLY A 200 -8.00 20.65 16.29
C GLY A 200 -7.04 19.66 15.65
N MET A 201 -7.47 18.88 14.67
CA MET A 201 -6.57 18.03 13.88
C MET A 201 -5.79 18.89 12.88
N LEU A 202 -4.52 18.52 12.67
CA LEU A 202 -3.64 19.15 11.67
C LEU A 202 -3.33 18.19 10.52
N GLN A 203 -3.58 16.90 10.71
CA GLN A 203 -3.34 15.82 9.75
C GLN A 203 -4.27 14.64 10.07
N HIS A 204 -4.46 13.75 9.10
CA HIS A 204 -5.24 12.51 9.21
C HIS A 204 -6.75 12.73 9.42
N GLU A 205 -7.30 13.85 8.95
CA GLU A 205 -8.72 14.16 9.01
C GLU A 205 -9.56 13.09 8.27
N ALA A 206 -9.03 12.52 7.19
CA ALA A 206 -9.65 11.43 6.42
C ALA A 206 -9.99 10.20 7.28
N THR A 207 -9.30 9.97 8.40
CA THR A 207 -9.64 8.90 9.35
C THR A 207 -10.99 9.08 10.00
N ARG A 208 -11.55 10.29 9.98
CA ARG A 208 -12.86 10.63 10.55
C ARG A 208 -14.00 10.47 9.54
N LEU A 209 -13.67 10.31 8.26
CA LEU A 209 -14.65 10.23 7.18
C LEU A 209 -15.66 9.08 7.40
N GLY A 210 -15.17 7.89 7.71
CA GLY A 210 -16.03 6.72 7.95
C GLY A 210 -17.03 6.93 9.08
N LYS A 211 -16.63 7.57 10.19
CA LYS A 211 -17.51 7.89 11.30
C LYS A 211 -18.55 8.95 10.91
N ALA A 212 -18.15 10.03 10.22
CA ALA A 212 -19.06 11.04 9.75
C ALA A 212 -20.12 10.48 8.77
N LEU A 213 -19.73 9.54 7.90
CA LEU A 213 -20.65 8.84 7.01
C LEU A 213 -21.69 8.00 7.79
N GLN A 214 -21.28 7.32 8.86
CA GLN A 214 -22.21 6.57 9.74
C GLN A 214 -23.24 7.48 10.40
N GLU A 215 -22.88 8.74 10.65
CA GLU A 215 -23.76 9.77 11.20
C GLU A 215 -24.55 10.53 10.12
N ASN A 216 -24.52 10.05 8.86
CA ASN A 216 -25.20 10.62 7.69
C ASN A 216 -24.83 12.08 7.40
N ASP A 217 -23.57 12.49 7.66
CA ASP A 217 -23.10 13.84 7.38
C ASP A 217 -23.07 14.10 5.86
N PRO A 218 -23.85 15.10 5.35
CA PRO A 218 -23.87 15.41 3.92
C PRO A 218 -22.50 15.86 3.38
N LEU A 219 -21.66 16.50 4.21
CA LEU A 219 -20.33 16.91 3.81
C LEU A 219 -19.43 15.70 3.59
N ALA A 220 -19.45 14.74 4.51
CA ALA A 220 -18.72 13.49 4.37
C ALA A 220 -19.17 12.70 3.13
N GLN A 221 -20.48 12.68 2.86
CA GLN A 221 -21.03 12.05 1.65
C GLN A 221 -20.51 12.71 0.37
N ASN A 222 -20.47 14.04 0.31
CA ASN A 222 -19.97 14.80 -0.84
C ASN A 222 -18.46 14.53 -1.07
N ILE A 223 -17.66 14.50 0.00
CA ILE A 223 -16.22 14.19 -0.09
C ILE A 223 -15.97 12.77 -0.59
N LEU A 224 -16.74 11.79 -0.07
CA LEU A 224 -16.67 10.42 -0.55
C LEU A 224 -17.06 10.35 -2.03
N GLU A 225 -18.17 10.99 -2.41
CA GLU A 225 -18.70 11.01 -3.77
C GLU A 225 -17.69 11.53 -4.78
N THR A 226 -17.09 12.70 -4.52
CA THR A 226 -16.11 13.29 -5.42
C THR A 226 -14.80 12.49 -5.47
N THR A 227 -14.32 11.98 -4.33
CA THR A 227 -13.09 11.17 -4.26
C THR A 227 -13.24 9.83 -4.98
N THR A 228 -14.39 9.17 -4.82
CA THR A 228 -14.63 7.87 -5.47
C THR A 228 -14.94 8.00 -6.95
N ASP A 229 -15.44 9.15 -7.41
CA ASP A 229 -15.62 9.41 -8.84
C ASP A 229 -14.26 9.60 -9.55
N ASP A 230 -13.38 10.42 -8.97
CA ASP A 230 -11.99 10.57 -9.43
C ASP A 230 -11.24 9.23 -9.46
N LEU A 231 -11.37 8.44 -8.39
CA LEU A 231 -10.72 7.13 -8.29
C LEU A 231 -11.27 6.15 -9.33
N ALA A 232 -12.58 6.11 -9.52
CA ALA A 232 -13.22 5.23 -10.50
C ALA A 232 -12.83 5.60 -11.94
N PHE A 233 -12.73 6.89 -12.23
CA PHE A 233 -12.23 7.37 -13.52
C PHE A 233 -10.78 6.94 -13.75
N GLY A 234 -9.89 7.14 -12.78
CA GLY A 234 -8.51 6.64 -12.85
C GLY A 234 -8.44 5.12 -13.02
N LEU A 235 -9.21 4.37 -12.22
CA LEU A 235 -9.26 2.90 -12.32
C LEU A 235 -9.72 2.41 -13.70
N SER A 236 -10.62 3.13 -14.38
CA SER A 236 -11.04 2.76 -15.71
C SER A 236 -9.87 2.69 -16.69
N HIS A 237 -8.87 3.56 -16.56
CA HIS A 237 -7.67 3.51 -17.40
C HIS A 237 -6.85 2.25 -17.12
N ALA A 238 -6.62 1.94 -15.85
CA ALA A 238 -5.91 0.70 -15.47
C ALA A 238 -6.68 -0.54 -15.92
N ILE A 239 -8.00 -0.58 -15.75
CA ILE A 239 -8.84 -1.70 -16.15
C ILE A 239 -8.80 -1.91 -17.67
N HIS A 240 -8.87 -0.85 -18.47
CA HIS A 240 -8.79 -0.96 -19.93
C HIS A 240 -7.42 -1.44 -20.42
N LEU A 241 -6.33 -1.12 -19.71
CA LEU A 241 -4.98 -1.48 -20.12
C LEU A 241 -4.51 -2.82 -19.56
N LEU A 242 -4.86 -3.13 -18.31
CA LEU A 242 -4.33 -4.29 -17.58
C LEU A 242 -5.35 -5.43 -17.46
N HIS A 243 -6.63 -5.14 -17.63
CA HIS A 243 -7.75 -6.08 -17.56
C HIS A 243 -7.68 -7.03 -16.36
N PRO A 244 -7.58 -6.52 -15.13
CA PRO A 244 -7.48 -7.35 -13.95
C PRO A 244 -8.81 -8.09 -13.67
N HIS A 245 -8.73 -9.24 -13.00
CA HIS A 245 -9.93 -9.96 -12.52
C HIS A 245 -10.49 -9.33 -11.25
N ILE A 246 -9.61 -8.70 -10.46
CA ILE A 246 -9.96 -8.05 -9.20
C ILE A 246 -9.09 -6.80 -8.98
N VAL A 247 -9.70 -5.75 -8.45
CA VAL A 247 -9.00 -4.59 -7.87
C VAL A 247 -9.14 -4.65 -6.37
N VAL A 248 -8.02 -4.65 -5.65
CA VAL A 248 -8.00 -4.66 -4.19
C VAL A 248 -7.60 -3.29 -3.68
N LEU A 249 -8.45 -2.66 -2.87
CA LEU A 249 -8.24 -1.34 -2.28
C LEU A 249 -7.68 -1.47 -0.87
N GLY A 250 -6.46 -1.01 -0.66
CA GLY A 250 -5.78 -0.97 0.63
C GLY A 250 -5.41 0.44 1.07
N GLY A 251 -4.55 0.55 2.08
CA GLY A 251 -4.11 1.81 2.67
C GLY A 251 -5.13 2.42 3.65
N GLY A 252 -4.75 3.53 4.26
CA GLY A 252 -5.54 4.13 5.36
C GLY A 252 -6.95 4.57 4.97
N LEU A 253 -7.13 5.07 3.74
CA LEU A 253 -8.45 5.49 3.27
C LEU A 253 -9.40 4.30 3.04
N SER A 254 -8.89 3.11 2.76
CA SER A 254 -9.73 1.90 2.63
C SER A 254 -10.47 1.54 3.93
N LEU A 255 -10.02 2.05 5.08
CA LEU A 255 -10.67 1.87 6.38
C LEU A 255 -12.03 2.57 6.49
N VAL A 256 -12.40 3.45 5.54
CA VAL A 256 -13.79 3.92 5.37
C VAL A 256 -14.73 2.73 5.17
N GLY A 257 -14.24 1.64 4.60
CA GLY A 257 -14.95 0.38 4.51
C GLY A 257 -15.93 0.29 3.34
N GLU A 258 -17.03 -0.43 3.53
CA GLU A 258 -18.04 -0.69 2.51
C GLU A 258 -18.59 0.56 1.78
N PRO A 259 -18.77 1.72 2.41
CA PRO A 259 -19.14 2.92 1.68
C PRO A 259 -18.18 3.29 0.56
N LEU A 260 -16.88 3.20 0.81
CA LEU A 260 -15.84 3.44 -0.22
C LEU A 260 -15.91 2.38 -1.32
N ARG A 261 -15.88 1.09 -0.94
CA ARG A 261 -15.87 -0.04 -1.88
C ARG A 261 -17.06 0.02 -2.85
N LYS A 262 -18.28 0.13 -2.30
CA LYS A 262 -19.52 0.18 -3.09
C LYS A 262 -19.59 1.40 -4.01
N ALA A 263 -19.13 2.56 -3.53
CA ALA A 263 -19.11 3.77 -4.35
C ALA A 263 -18.15 3.60 -5.55
N VAL A 264 -16.95 3.05 -5.33
CA VAL A 264 -15.99 2.76 -6.42
C VAL A 264 -16.56 1.71 -7.38
N GLU A 265 -17.08 0.58 -6.87
CA GLU A 265 -17.68 -0.48 -7.69
C GLU A 265 -18.84 0.03 -8.58
N THR A 266 -19.66 0.92 -8.05
CA THR A 266 -20.78 1.49 -8.81
C THR A 266 -20.29 2.46 -9.88
N LYS A 267 -19.32 3.31 -9.53
CA LYS A 267 -18.88 4.41 -10.40
C LYS A 267 -17.95 3.93 -11.51
N VAL A 268 -17.11 2.95 -11.26
CA VAL A 268 -16.18 2.43 -12.29
C VAL A 268 -16.93 1.97 -13.53
N LYS A 269 -18.13 1.41 -13.35
CA LYS A 269 -19.00 0.95 -14.45
C LYS A 269 -19.38 2.05 -15.44
N LYS A 270 -19.45 3.32 -14.98
CA LYS A 270 -19.78 4.46 -15.84
C LYS A 270 -18.69 4.75 -16.88
N TYR A 271 -17.47 4.37 -16.57
CA TYR A 271 -16.28 4.68 -17.35
C TYR A 271 -15.73 3.50 -18.14
N LEU A 272 -16.32 2.31 -17.98
CA LEU A 272 -15.90 1.12 -18.72
C LEU A 272 -16.67 1.00 -20.03
N MET A 273 -15.97 0.56 -21.08
CA MET A 273 -16.60 0.19 -22.34
C MET A 273 -17.59 -0.97 -22.13
N ASP A 274 -18.64 -1.02 -22.95
CA ASP A 274 -19.71 -2.02 -22.79
C ASP A 274 -19.21 -3.47 -22.75
N ALA A 275 -18.21 -3.79 -23.55
CA ALA A 275 -17.64 -5.14 -23.61
C ALA A 275 -16.90 -5.56 -22.30
N PHE A 276 -16.56 -4.60 -21.42
CA PHE A 276 -15.90 -4.87 -20.16
C PHE A 276 -16.88 -4.93 -18.97
N GLN A 277 -18.17 -4.71 -19.22
CA GLN A 277 -19.18 -4.80 -18.15
C GLN A 277 -19.32 -6.24 -17.63
N PRO A 278 -19.52 -6.46 -16.34
CA PRO A 278 -19.71 -5.45 -15.27
C PRO A 278 -18.41 -4.89 -14.67
N GLY A 279 -17.25 -5.16 -15.26
CA GLY A 279 -15.94 -4.82 -14.73
C GLY A 279 -15.36 -5.88 -13.78
N PRO A 280 -14.15 -5.65 -13.24
CA PRO A 280 -13.54 -6.53 -12.27
C PRO A 280 -14.25 -6.47 -10.92
N ALA A 281 -14.05 -7.48 -10.07
CA ALA A 281 -14.42 -7.39 -8.67
C ALA A 281 -13.67 -6.23 -8.00
N ILE A 282 -14.34 -5.47 -7.13
CA ILE A 282 -13.73 -4.42 -6.32
C ILE A 282 -13.84 -4.84 -4.84
N GLU A 283 -12.71 -5.11 -4.23
CA GLU A 283 -12.67 -5.59 -2.84
C GLU A 283 -11.74 -4.72 -1.96
N LEU A 284 -11.97 -4.76 -0.66
CA LEU A 284 -11.06 -4.16 0.30
C LEU A 284 -9.94 -5.13 0.64
N SER A 285 -8.76 -4.61 0.94
CA SER A 285 -7.63 -5.38 1.46
C SER A 285 -8.06 -6.20 2.67
N SER A 286 -7.92 -7.50 2.60
CA SER A 286 -8.21 -8.39 3.72
C SER A 286 -7.04 -8.50 4.69
N LEU A 287 -5.82 -8.35 4.21
CA LEU A 287 -4.60 -8.35 5.04
C LEU A 287 -4.38 -7.02 5.75
N LYS A 288 -4.98 -5.93 5.26
CA LYS A 288 -4.91 -4.59 5.88
C LYS A 288 -3.47 -4.15 6.12
N GLU A 289 -3.09 -3.95 7.39
CA GLU A 289 -1.75 -3.54 7.78
C GLU A 289 -0.67 -4.61 7.58
N ASP A 290 -1.05 -5.87 7.43
CA ASP A 290 -0.12 -6.98 7.21
C ASP A 290 0.15 -7.23 5.70
N ALA A 291 -0.47 -6.48 4.79
CA ALA A 291 -0.36 -6.74 3.35
C ALA A 291 1.10 -6.73 2.87
N VAL A 292 1.87 -5.71 3.25
CA VAL A 292 3.29 -5.61 2.87
C VAL A 292 4.13 -6.70 3.56
N THR A 293 3.98 -6.89 4.87
CA THR A 293 4.81 -7.86 5.59
C THR A 293 4.52 -9.30 5.19
N MET A 294 3.25 -9.65 4.97
CA MET A 294 2.87 -10.97 4.45
C MET A 294 3.36 -11.16 3.01
N GLY A 295 3.20 -10.15 2.17
CA GLY A 295 3.76 -10.17 0.82
C GLY A 295 5.28 -10.32 0.82
N ALA A 296 5.99 -9.69 1.74
CA ALA A 296 7.43 -9.83 1.89
C ALA A 296 7.83 -11.26 2.31
N VAL A 297 7.09 -11.91 3.22
CA VAL A 297 7.27 -13.33 3.55
C VAL A 297 7.08 -14.21 2.31
N ILE A 298 6.02 -13.95 1.53
CA ILE A 298 5.74 -14.69 0.30
C ILE A 298 6.85 -14.47 -0.73
N LEU A 299 7.31 -13.23 -0.90
CA LEU A 299 8.40 -12.88 -1.80
C LEU A 299 9.69 -13.65 -1.43
N ALA A 300 10.05 -13.69 -0.14
CA ALA A 300 11.17 -14.49 0.35
C ALA A 300 11.01 -15.98 0.02
N LYS A 301 9.79 -16.50 0.23
CA LYS A 301 9.49 -17.91 0.02
C LYS A 301 9.59 -18.33 -1.46
N ILE A 302 9.00 -17.56 -2.39
CA ILE A 302 8.99 -17.90 -3.82
C ILE A 302 10.33 -17.68 -4.51
N SER A 303 11.18 -16.82 -3.97
CA SER A 303 12.51 -16.53 -4.53
C SER A 303 13.59 -17.50 -4.05
N ASN A 304 13.27 -18.37 -3.12
CA ASN A 304 14.21 -19.34 -2.53
C ASN A 304 14.14 -20.73 -3.22
N PHE A 305 13.59 -20.79 -4.46
CA PHE A 305 13.49 -22.01 -5.25
C PHE A 305 14.19 -21.89 -6.58
#